data_b024e828f6019c873055c4527247a8dc
#
_entry.id   b024e828f6019c873055c4527247a8dc
#
_cell.length_a   1.000
_cell.length_b   1.000
_cell.length_c   1.000
_cell.angle_alpha   90.00
_cell.angle_beta   90.00
_cell.angle_gamma   90.00
#
_symmetry.space_group_name_H-M   'P 1'
#
loop_
_entity.id
_entity.type
_entity.pdbx_description
1 polymer ?
#
loop_
_entity_poly.entity_id
_entity_poly.type
_entity_poly.pdbx_seq_one_letter_code
_entity_poly.pdbx_strand_id
1 'polypeptide(L)'
;NHMATKSPPTELEMGPTGRCVADGIREYRLKSKLSFADVEKRLTEAGHRIHALGLRRIEARTRRVDVDDLMAIAAALNVSPLRLLLHIPDVGQGQPYEVATGAPEDLPWNEAAAWVRDETGLSLEERIQFWRREVRVLERMINDRTRDVEEQAEKVAANPDDLALLDRHHWAMGLESLSLRNHAEAVEML
;
A
#
# COMPACT_ATOMS: atom_id res chain seq x y z
N ASN A 1 -9.90 49.31 25.30
CA ASN A 1 -10.21 48.28 24.30
C ASN A 1 -8.96 47.43 24.04
N HIS A 2 -8.86 46.30 24.78
CA HIS A 2 -7.82 45.30 24.55
C HIS A 2 -8.35 44.40 23.45
N MET A 3 -7.84 44.56 22.23
CA MET A 3 -8.03 43.56 21.17
C MET A 3 -7.25 42.30 21.56
N ALA A 4 -7.97 41.28 21.96
CA ALA A 4 -7.39 39.94 22.13
C ALA A 4 -6.92 39.45 20.75
N THR A 5 -5.63 39.44 20.52
CA THR A 5 -5.02 38.77 19.37
C THR A 5 -5.29 37.28 19.47
N LYS A 6 -6.20 36.79 18.64
CA LYS A 6 -6.51 35.38 18.52
C LYS A 6 -5.23 34.69 18.07
N SER A 7 -4.61 33.88 18.94
CA SER A 7 -3.47 33.06 18.59
C SER A 7 -3.81 32.21 17.33
N PRO A 8 -2.89 32.04 16.39
CA PRO A 8 -3.13 31.16 15.24
C PRO A 8 -3.54 29.79 15.77
N PRO A 9 -4.46 29.09 15.10
CA PRO A 9 -4.84 27.75 15.51
C PRO A 9 -3.57 26.90 15.54
N THR A 10 -3.33 26.26 16.68
CA THR A 10 -2.22 25.31 16.86
C THR A 10 -2.35 24.27 15.74
N GLU A 11 -1.34 24.18 14.90
CA GLU A 11 -1.29 23.20 13.81
C GLU A 11 -1.47 21.82 14.42
N LEU A 12 -2.42 21.02 13.91
CA LEU A 12 -2.70 19.70 14.44
C LEU A 12 -1.53 18.80 14.10
N GLU A 13 -0.72 18.46 15.10
CA GLU A 13 0.37 17.50 14.93
C GLU A 13 -0.21 16.12 14.58
N MET A 14 -0.10 15.73 13.31
CA MET A 14 -0.62 14.48 12.79
C MET A 14 0.55 13.51 12.54
N GLY A 15 0.51 12.35 13.21
CA GLY A 15 1.50 11.29 13.01
C GLY A 15 1.44 10.67 11.60
N PRO A 16 2.45 9.84 11.24
CA PRO A 16 2.57 9.25 9.91
C PRO A 16 1.31 8.48 9.48
N THR A 17 0.76 7.62 10.33
CA THR A 17 -0.48 6.89 10.04
C THR A 17 -1.64 7.82 9.69
N GLY A 18 -1.80 8.91 10.44
CA GLY A 18 -2.88 9.86 10.18
C GLY A 18 -2.71 10.58 8.84
N ARG A 19 -1.46 10.93 8.47
CA ARG A 19 -1.13 11.51 7.15
C ARG A 19 -1.42 10.51 6.03
N CYS A 20 -0.97 9.28 6.19
CA CYS A 20 -1.20 8.18 5.27
C CYS A 20 -2.71 7.96 5.00
N VAL A 21 -3.52 7.90 6.06
CA VAL A 21 -4.98 7.75 5.96
C VAL A 21 -5.61 8.93 5.23
N ALA A 22 -5.22 10.16 5.56
CA ALA A 22 -5.78 11.36 4.91
C ALA A 22 -5.48 11.39 3.40
N ASP A 23 -4.26 11.04 3.00
CA ASP A 23 -3.83 10.96 1.61
C ASP A 23 -4.56 9.84 0.86
N GLY A 24 -4.69 8.66 1.48
CA GLY A 24 -5.45 7.54 0.94
C GLY A 24 -6.92 7.88 0.70
N ILE A 25 -7.57 8.52 1.68
CA ILE A 25 -8.97 8.98 1.52
C ILE A 25 -9.09 9.90 0.31
N ARG A 26 -8.20 10.90 0.18
CA ARG A 26 -8.20 11.81 -0.95
C ARG A 26 -8.01 11.08 -2.28
N GLU A 27 -7.02 10.21 -2.38
CA GLU A 27 -6.72 9.47 -3.60
C GLU A 27 -7.88 8.59 -4.04
N TYR A 28 -8.41 7.75 -3.13
CA TYR A 28 -9.51 6.84 -3.47
C TYR A 28 -10.80 7.57 -3.78
N ARG A 29 -11.11 8.70 -3.11
CA ARG A 29 -12.23 9.56 -3.48
C ARG A 29 -12.07 10.10 -4.90
N LEU A 30 -10.89 10.62 -5.26
CA LEU A 30 -10.62 11.15 -6.60
C LEU A 30 -10.65 10.07 -7.68
N LYS A 31 -10.05 8.90 -7.43
CA LYS A 31 -10.10 7.74 -8.34
C LYS A 31 -11.54 7.28 -8.60
N SER A 32 -12.38 7.32 -7.57
CA SER A 32 -13.81 6.99 -7.68
C SER A 32 -14.65 8.13 -8.24
N LYS A 33 -14.06 9.29 -8.55
CA LYS A 33 -14.74 10.51 -9.05
C LYS A 33 -15.87 10.98 -8.13
N LEU A 34 -15.73 10.77 -6.80
CA LEU A 34 -16.72 11.19 -5.83
C LEU A 34 -16.46 12.62 -5.36
N SER A 35 -17.52 13.42 -5.26
CA SER A 35 -17.50 14.69 -4.54
C SER A 35 -17.54 14.46 -3.02
N PHE A 36 -17.22 15.48 -2.23
CA PHE A 36 -17.38 15.42 -0.77
C PHE A 36 -18.85 15.21 -0.36
N ALA A 37 -19.81 15.73 -1.14
CA ALA A 37 -21.23 15.54 -0.90
C ALA A 37 -21.65 14.08 -1.16
N ASP A 38 -21.09 13.43 -2.17
CA ASP A 38 -21.38 12.01 -2.46
C ASP A 38 -20.88 11.12 -1.31
N VAL A 39 -19.67 11.40 -0.78
CA VAL A 39 -19.14 10.65 0.36
C VAL A 39 -19.96 10.91 1.62
N GLU A 40 -20.32 12.16 1.92
CA GLU A 40 -21.22 12.50 3.05
C GLU A 40 -22.55 11.75 2.94
N LYS A 41 -23.15 11.69 1.74
CA LYS A 41 -24.39 10.96 1.50
C LYS A 41 -24.24 9.48 1.83
N ARG A 42 -23.20 8.81 1.30
CA ARG A 42 -22.94 7.39 1.58
C ARG A 42 -22.71 7.11 3.06
N LEU A 43 -21.96 7.97 3.74
CA LEU A 43 -21.71 7.88 5.18
C LEU A 43 -23.01 8.03 5.98
N THR A 44 -23.88 8.95 5.59
CA THR A 44 -25.18 9.17 6.24
C THR A 44 -26.08 7.95 6.05
N GLU A 45 -26.12 7.38 4.85
CA GLU A 45 -26.86 6.15 4.54
C GLU A 45 -26.36 4.93 5.32
N ALA A 46 -25.05 4.89 5.62
CA ALA A 46 -24.42 3.87 6.49
C ALA A 46 -24.60 4.15 7.99
N GLY A 47 -25.29 5.22 8.39
CA GLY A 47 -25.54 5.56 9.80
C GLY A 47 -24.37 6.26 10.51
N HIS A 48 -23.31 6.63 9.79
CA HIS A 48 -22.12 7.33 10.34
C HIS A 48 -21.89 8.67 9.62
N ARG A 49 -22.43 9.75 10.18
CA ARG A 49 -22.44 11.04 9.48
C ARG A 49 -21.15 11.83 9.71
N ILE A 50 -20.39 12.05 8.62
CA ILE A 50 -19.31 13.05 8.55
C ILE A 50 -19.69 14.09 7.49
N HIS A 51 -19.83 15.36 7.89
CA HIS A 51 -20.15 16.43 6.96
C HIS A 51 -19.03 16.68 5.94
N ALA A 52 -19.38 17.13 4.73
CA ALA A 52 -18.45 17.48 3.67
C ALA A 52 -17.29 18.38 4.13
N LEU A 53 -17.56 19.32 5.04
CA LEU A 53 -16.52 20.17 5.66
C LEU A 53 -15.55 19.34 6.53
N GLY A 54 -16.06 18.33 7.25
CA GLY A 54 -15.25 17.40 8.05
C GLY A 54 -14.32 16.57 7.15
N LEU A 55 -14.85 16.04 6.03
CA LEU A 55 -14.07 15.31 5.04
C LEU A 55 -12.97 16.18 4.41
N ARG A 56 -13.28 17.44 4.05
CA ARG A 56 -12.26 18.38 3.57
C ARG A 56 -11.16 18.64 4.58
N ARG A 57 -11.51 18.75 5.88
CA ARG A 57 -10.52 18.93 6.95
C ARG A 57 -9.65 17.69 7.17
N ILE A 58 -10.20 16.49 6.97
CA ILE A 58 -9.42 15.24 6.99
C ILE A 58 -8.39 15.27 5.86
N GLU A 59 -8.81 15.48 4.62
CA GLU A 59 -7.91 15.51 3.46
C GLU A 59 -6.88 16.66 3.51
N ALA A 60 -7.24 17.78 4.18
CA ALA A 60 -6.32 18.88 4.47
C ALA A 60 -5.42 18.62 5.68
N ARG A 61 -5.50 17.45 6.33
CA ARG A 61 -4.74 17.07 7.52
C ARG A 61 -4.95 17.98 8.74
N THR A 62 -6.11 18.67 8.81
CA THR A 62 -6.51 19.56 9.90
C THR A 62 -7.57 18.96 10.84
N ARG A 63 -7.99 17.70 10.57
CA ARG A 63 -8.83 16.88 11.42
C ARG A 63 -8.29 15.45 11.41
N ARG A 64 -8.15 14.84 12.60
CA ARG A 64 -7.81 13.41 12.73
C ARG A 64 -9.00 12.55 12.33
N VAL A 65 -8.70 11.33 11.90
CA VAL A 65 -9.63 10.25 11.65
C VAL A 65 -9.57 9.33 12.86
N ASP A 66 -10.69 9.08 13.51
CA ASP A 66 -10.78 8.04 14.54
C ASP A 66 -11.06 6.68 13.90
N VAL A 67 -11.14 5.63 14.73
CA VAL A 67 -11.30 4.25 14.22
C VAL A 67 -12.64 4.05 13.55
N ASP A 68 -13.72 4.62 14.08
CA ASP A 68 -15.07 4.52 13.51
C ASP A 68 -15.17 5.32 12.22
N ASP A 69 -14.60 6.53 12.18
CA ASP A 69 -14.46 7.34 10.95
C ASP A 69 -13.71 6.56 9.86
N LEU A 70 -12.58 5.90 10.21
CA LEU A 70 -11.77 5.09 9.27
C LEU A 70 -12.61 3.99 8.63
N MET A 71 -13.31 3.20 9.47
CA MET A 71 -14.13 2.08 8.99
C MET A 71 -15.28 2.55 8.11
N ALA A 72 -15.98 3.60 8.53
CA ALA A 72 -17.11 4.16 7.79
C ALA A 72 -16.66 4.77 6.44
N ILE A 73 -15.56 5.52 6.42
CA ILE A 73 -15.00 6.11 5.19
C ILE A 73 -14.53 5.01 4.23
N ALA A 74 -13.83 3.98 4.73
CA ALA A 74 -13.40 2.85 3.91
C ALA A 74 -14.59 2.16 3.22
N ALA A 75 -15.68 1.92 3.97
CA ALA A 75 -16.91 1.37 3.42
C ALA A 75 -17.57 2.31 2.40
N ALA A 76 -17.66 3.61 2.69
CA ALA A 76 -18.24 4.60 1.78
C ALA A 76 -17.44 4.74 0.46
N LEU A 77 -16.12 4.58 0.50
CA LEU A 77 -15.23 4.57 -0.66
C LEU A 77 -15.15 3.21 -1.35
N ASN A 78 -15.72 2.16 -0.76
CA ASN A 78 -15.63 0.76 -1.21
C ASN A 78 -14.17 0.27 -1.32
N VAL A 79 -13.38 0.55 -0.28
CA VAL A 79 -11.98 0.09 -0.15
C VAL A 79 -11.76 -0.60 1.19
N SER A 80 -10.75 -1.47 1.28
CA SER A 80 -10.35 -2.03 2.56
C SER A 80 -9.77 -0.94 3.48
N PRO A 81 -10.08 -0.94 4.79
CA PRO A 81 -9.42 -0.06 5.76
C PRO A 81 -7.89 -0.17 5.72
N LEU A 82 -7.36 -1.37 5.47
CA LEU A 82 -5.92 -1.59 5.33
C LEU A 82 -5.31 -0.77 4.17
N ARG A 83 -6.05 -0.56 3.08
CA ARG A 83 -5.58 0.28 1.98
C ARG A 83 -5.49 1.76 2.35
N LEU A 84 -6.27 2.22 3.31
CA LEU A 84 -6.16 3.57 3.85
C LEU A 84 -5.01 3.67 4.86
N LEU A 85 -4.83 2.65 5.71
CA LEU A 85 -3.76 2.58 6.70
C LEU A 85 -2.36 2.43 6.07
N LEU A 86 -2.28 1.72 4.94
CA LEU A 86 -1.05 1.40 4.21
C LEU A 86 -1.01 2.11 2.86
N HIS A 87 -1.57 3.30 2.77
CA HIS A 87 -1.53 4.08 1.56
C HIS A 87 -0.09 4.50 1.25
N ILE A 88 0.44 4.10 0.09
CA ILE A 88 1.71 4.60 -0.43
C ILE A 88 1.39 5.78 -1.32
N PRO A 89 1.82 7.01 -0.98
CA PRO A 89 1.75 8.11 -1.92
C PRO A 89 2.57 7.76 -3.16
N ASP A 90 2.17 8.29 -4.30
CA ASP A 90 2.92 8.18 -5.56
C ASP A 90 4.18 9.09 -5.51
N VAL A 91 4.99 8.89 -4.49
CA VAL A 91 6.31 9.52 -4.31
C VAL A 91 7.32 8.50 -4.78
N GLY A 92 8.20 8.92 -5.70
CA GLY A 92 9.15 8.06 -6.38
C GLY A 92 9.82 7.04 -5.46
N GLN A 93 9.99 5.82 -5.96
CA GLN A 93 10.64 4.72 -5.24
C GLN A 93 11.99 5.17 -4.66
N GLY A 94 12.20 4.95 -3.36
CA GLY A 94 13.46 5.23 -2.67
C GLY A 94 13.46 6.41 -1.70
N GLN A 95 12.34 7.13 -1.51
CA GLN A 95 12.25 8.10 -0.43
C GLN A 95 11.92 7.38 0.90
N PRO A 96 12.61 7.72 2.01
CA PRO A 96 12.23 7.22 3.34
C PRO A 96 10.77 7.59 3.62
N TYR A 97 9.95 6.62 3.91
CA TYR A 97 8.53 6.83 4.20
C TYR A 97 8.22 6.29 5.60
N GLU A 98 7.80 7.19 6.50
CA GLU A 98 7.29 6.78 7.80
C GLU A 98 5.95 6.06 7.61
N VAL A 99 5.96 4.75 7.74
CA VAL A 99 4.82 3.90 7.40
C VAL A 99 3.72 3.97 8.46
N ALA A 100 4.08 4.00 9.74
CA ALA A 100 3.12 3.94 10.82
C ALA A 100 3.61 4.66 12.09
N THR A 101 2.69 5.31 12.80
CA THR A 101 2.97 5.92 14.10
C THR A 101 3.40 4.86 15.11
N GLY A 102 4.58 5.05 15.71
CA GLY A 102 5.14 4.14 16.71
C GLY A 102 5.84 2.90 16.13
N ALA A 103 5.86 2.73 14.81
CA ALA A 103 6.72 1.75 14.16
C ALA A 103 8.16 2.26 14.07
N PRO A 104 9.18 1.38 13.91
CA PRO A 104 10.53 1.79 13.61
C PRO A 104 10.60 2.72 12.39
N GLU A 105 11.46 3.74 12.44
CA GLU A 105 11.60 4.72 11.34
C GLU A 105 12.14 4.09 10.05
N ASP A 106 12.88 3.01 10.18
CA ASP A 106 13.49 2.24 9.10
C ASP A 106 12.63 1.05 8.63
N LEU A 107 11.36 0.96 9.07
CA LEU A 107 10.48 -0.16 8.73
C LEU A 107 10.11 -0.12 7.25
N PRO A 108 10.54 -1.10 6.43
CA PRO A 108 10.16 -1.18 5.03
C PRO A 108 8.64 -1.36 4.87
N TRP A 109 8.10 -0.84 3.78
CA TRP A 109 6.65 -0.89 3.55
C TRP A 109 6.07 -2.32 3.55
N ASN A 110 6.77 -3.28 2.96
CA ASN A 110 6.35 -4.68 2.91
C ASN A 110 6.32 -5.34 4.30
N GLU A 111 7.25 -5.01 5.19
CA GLU A 111 7.22 -5.44 6.58
C GLU A 111 6.06 -4.77 7.34
N ALA A 112 5.86 -3.47 7.15
CA ALA A 112 4.73 -2.78 7.73
C ALA A 112 3.38 -3.35 7.24
N ALA A 113 3.29 -3.67 5.96
CA ALA A 113 2.13 -4.32 5.37
C ALA A 113 1.89 -5.72 5.96
N ALA A 114 2.94 -6.50 6.16
CA ALA A 114 2.88 -7.82 6.79
C ALA A 114 2.48 -7.70 8.26
N TRP A 115 3.05 -6.74 8.99
CA TRP A 115 2.67 -6.47 10.38
C TRP A 115 1.20 -6.09 10.52
N VAL A 116 0.69 -5.19 9.70
CA VAL A 116 -0.74 -4.78 9.74
C VAL A 116 -1.68 -5.95 9.37
N ARG A 117 -1.20 -6.94 8.59
CA ARG A 117 -1.96 -8.16 8.27
C ARG A 117 -1.77 -9.29 9.29
N ASP A 118 -1.08 -9.05 10.40
CA ASP A 118 -0.74 -10.06 11.41
C ASP A 118 0.12 -11.24 10.87
N GLU A 119 0.97 -10.95 9.86
CA GLU A 119 1.88 -11.92 9.25
C GLU A 119 3.27 -11.92 9.90
N THR A 120 3.61 -10.85 10.63
CA THR A 120 4.85 -10.67 11.38
C THR A 120 4.66 -9.70 12.54
N GLY A 121 5.58 -9.74 13.54
CA GLY A 121 5.71 -8.69 14.55
C GLY A 121 6.76 -7.64 14.18
N LEU A 122 6.99 -6.69 15.08
CA LEU A 122 7.97 -5.62 14.91
C LEU A 122 9.34 -5.93 15.56
N SER A 123 9.45 -7.03 16.28
CA SER A 123 10.74 -7.44 16.84
C SER A 123 11.71 -7.88 15.73
N LEU A 124 13.01 -7.65 15.94
CA LEU A 124 14.02 -8.05 14.95
C LEU A 124 13.93 -9.55 14.61
N GLU A 125 13.67 -10.40 15.59
CA GLU A 125 13.54 -11.85 15.37
C GLU A 125 12.37 -12.18 14.45
N GLU A 126 11.18 -11.58 14.65
CA GLU A 126 9.99 -11.82 13.84
C GLU A 126 10.18 -11.27 12.42
N ARG A 127 10.82 -10.11 12.26
CA ARG A 127 11.18 -9.52 10.96
C ARG A 127 12.14 -10.44 10.19
N ILE A 128 13.17 -10.97 10.85
CA ILE A 128 14.09 -11.95 10.23
C ILE A 128 13.34 -13.21 9.80
N GLN A 129 12.42 -13.74 10.63
CA GLN A 129 11.62 -14.91 10.28
C GLN A 129 10.67 -14.65 9.11
N PHE A 130 10.10 -13.44 9.03
CA PHE A 130 9.31 -13.01 7.88
C PHE A 130 10.14 -13.08 6.60
N TRP A 131 11.32 -12.43 6.56
CA TRP A 131 12.17 -12.40 5.38
C TRP A 131 12.67 -13.80 4.98
N ARG A 132 12.99 -14.64 5.94
CA ARG A 132 13.37 -16.04 5.68
C ARG A 132 12.22 -16.83 5.01
N ARG A 133 10.97 -16.54 5.35
CA ARG A 133 9.82 -17.15 4.67
C ARG A 133 9.66 -16.61 3.26
N GLU A 134 9.77 -15.29 3.09
CA GLU A 134 9.67 -14.63 1.77
C GLU A 134 10.73 -15.15 0.79
N VAL A 135 11.97 -15.23 1.20
CA VAL A 135 13.06 -15.78 0.38
C VAL A 135 12.73 -17.20 -0.08
N ARG A 136 12.28 -18.08 0.82
CA ARG A 136 11.89 -19.47 0.44
C ARG A 136 10.69 -19.53 -0.52
N VAL A 137 9.76 -18.59 -0.43
CA VAL A 137 8.63 -18.49 -1.37
C VAL A 137 9.15 -18.08 -2.75
N LEU A 138 9.99 -17.06 -2.80
CA LEU A 138 10.58 -16.55 -4.04
C LEU A 138 11.49 -17.59 -4.73
N GLU A 139 12.29 -18.33 -3.96
CA GLU A 139 13.10 -19.46 -4.50
C GLU A 139 12.23 -20.50 -5.21
N ARG A 140 11.10 -20.90 -4.61
CA ARG A 140 10.16 -21.82 -5.25
C ARG A 140 9.57 -21.24 -6.53
N MET A 141 9.15 -19.98 -6.50
CA MET A 141 8.62 -19.29 -7.67
C MET A 141 9.64 -19.18 -8.80
N ILE A 142 10.92 -18.93 -8.47
CA ILE A 142 12.00 -18.89 -9.45
C ILE A 142 12.13 -20.27 -10.11
N ASN A 143 12.26 -21.34 -9.33
CA ASN A 143 12.40 -22.69 -9.85
C ASN A 143 11.24 -23.10 -10.79
N ASP A 144 9.99 -22.73 -10.42
CA ASP A 144 8.83 -23.00 -11.25
C ASP A 144 8.86 -22.20 -12.55
N ARG A 145 9.29 -20.93 -12.50
CA ARG A 145 9.39 -20.06 -13.69
C ARG A 145 10.54 -20.43 -14.60
N THR A 146 11.70 -20.80 -14.04
CA THR A 146 12.82 -21.31 -14.84
C THR A 146 12.41 -22.55 -15.62
N ARG A 147 11.69 -23.49 -14.97
CA ARG A 147 11.15 -24.66 -15.65
C ARG A 147 10.15 -24.30 -16.77
N ASP A 148 9.28 -23.28 -16.55
CA ASP A 148 8.36 -22.83 -17.59
C ASP A 148 9.11 -22.20 -18.77
N VAL A 149 10.14 -21.37 -18.52
CA VAL A 149 11.00 -20.81 -19.57
C VAL A 149 11.66 -21.90 -20.40
N GLU A 150 12.23 -22.94 -19.77
CA GLU A 150 12.85 -24.07 -20.44
C GLU A 150 11.84 -24.83 -21.31
N GLU A 151 10.64 -25.11 -20.79
CA GLU A 151 9.57 -25.78 -21.53
C GLU A 151 9.10 -24.96 -22.75
N GLN A 152 8.95 -23.62 -22.57
CA GLN A 152 8.59 -22.75 -23.71
C GLN A 152 9.71 -22.69 -24.74
N ALA A 153 10.97 -22.65 -24.32
CA ALA A 153 12.13 -22.67 -25.23
C ALA A 153 12.17 -23.93 -26.09
N GLU A 154 11.90 -25.11 -25.50
CA GLU A 154 11.81 -26.36 -26.25
C GLU A 154 10.69 -26.33 -27.32
N LYS A 155 9.51 -25.78 -26.96
CA LYS A 155 8.38 -25.60 -27.89
C LYS A 155 8.72 -24.68 -29.06
N VAL A 156 9.40 -23.57 -28.79
CA VAL A 156 9.87 -22.62 -29.80
C VAL A 156 10.90 -23.28 -30.70
N ALA A 157 11.84 -24.06 -30.15
CA ALA A 157 12.84 -24.76 -30.93
C ALA A 157 12.21 -25.79 -31.90
N ALA A 158 11.10 -26.43 -31.48
CA ALA A 158 10.36 -27.37 -32.33
C ALA A 158 9.51 -26.66 -33.42
N ASN A 159 9.08 -25.42 -33.20
CA ASN A 159 8.22 -24.67 -34.12
C ASN A 159 8.67 -23.17 -34.17
N PRO A 160 9.80 -22.85 -34.80
CA PRO A 160 10.42 -21.52 -34.72
C PRO A 160 9.63 -20.41 -35.41
N ASP A 161 8.69 -20.73 -36.30
CA ASP A 161 7.86 -19.77 -37.03
C ASP A 161 6.52 -19.48 -36.32
N ASP A 162 6.24 -20.09 -35.15
CA ASP A 162 5.02 -19.86 -34.39
C ASP A 162 5.18 -18.61 -33.51
N LEU A 163 4.67 -17.48 -33.97
CA LEU A 163 4.73 -16.19 -33.27
C LEU A 163 4.07 -16.23 -31.90
N ALA A 164 3.02 -17.04 -31.70
CA ALA A 164 2.33 -17.14 -30.41
C ALA A 164 3.17 -17.90 -29.38
N LEU A 165 4.02 -18.84 -29.80
CA LEU A 165 4.99 -19.51 -28.94
C LEU A 165 6.14 -18.55 -28.56
N LEU A 166 6.63 -17.76 -29.51
CA LEU A 166 7.67 -16.76 -29.26
C LEU A 166 7.19 -15.70 -28.24
N ASP A 167 5.98 -15.19 -28.38
CA ASP A 167 5.41 -14.23 -27.44
C ASP A 167 5.28 -14.82 -26.03
N ARG A 168 4.83 -16.06 -25.90
CA ARG A 168 4.73 -16.74 -24.60
C ARG A 168 6.09 -16.95 -23.94
N HIS A 169 7.10 -17.33 -24.72
CA HIS A 169 8.46 -17.50 -24.23
C HIS A 169 9.04 -16.17 -23.72
N HIS A 170 8.91 -15.09 -24.50
CA HIS A 170 9.33 -13.76 -24.06
C HIS A 170 8.64 -13.30 -22.77
N TRP A 171 7.35 -13.58 -22.64
CA TRP A 171 6.60 -13.25 -21.43
C TRP A 171 7.08 -14.07 -20.21
N ALA A 172 7.34 -15.37 -20.37
CA ALA A 172 7.88 -16.23 -19.33
C ALA A 172 9.26 -15.75 -18.84
N MET A 173 10.16 -15.39 -19.74
CA MET A 173 11.47 -14.78 -19.41
C MET A 173 11.32 -13.47 -18.61
N GLY A 174 10.35 -12.65 -18.96
CA GLY A 174 10.06 -11.41 -18.23
C GLY A 174 9.63 -11.69 -16.78
N LEU A 175 8.81 -12.69 -16.57
CA LEU A 175 8.36 -13.10 -15.22
C LEU A 175 9.49 -13.72 -14.39
N GLU A 176 10.36 -14.52 -15.00
CA GLU A 176 11.55 -15.06 -14.32
C GLU A 176 12.48 -13.95 -13.87
N SER A 177 12.80 -13.01 -14.77
CA SER A 177 13.66 -11.85 -14.45
C SER A 177 13.10 -10.98 -13.30
N LEU A 178 11.79 -10.81 -13.23
CA LEU A 178 11.14 -10.10 -12.13
C LEU A 178 11.29 -10.88 -10.81
N SER A 179 11.13 -12.20 -10.84
CA SER A 179 11.26 -13.05 -9.65
C SER A 179 12.67 -13.05 -9.09
N LEU A 180 13.68 -13.11 -9.96
CA LEU A 180 15.10 -13.02 -9.58
C LEU A 180 15.42 -11.69 -8.93
N ARG A 181 14.89 -10.58 -9.42
CA ARG A 181 15.06 -9.25 -8.83
C ARG A 181 14.43 -9.17 -7.45
N ASN A 182 13.19 -9.59 -7.30
CA ASN A 182 12.51 -9.60 -6.01
C ASN A 182 13.22 -10.48 -4.98
N HIS A 183 13.78 -11.61 -5.41
CA HIS A 183 14.58 -12.49 -4.54
C HIS A 183 15.85 -11.81 -4.07
N ALA A 184 16.59 -11.12 -4.95
CA ALA A 184 17.79 -10.39 -4.58
C ALA A 184 17.50 -9.30 -3.53
N GLU A 185 16.43 -8.52 -3.73
CA GLU A 185 15.96 -7.53 -2.76
C GLU A 185 15.61 -8.17 -1.41
N ALA A 186 14.91 -9.31 -1.41
CA ALA A 186 14.54 -10.01 -0.18
C ALA A 186 15.76 -10.58 0.59
N VAL A 187 16.80 -11.04 -0.13
CA VAL A 187 18.05 -11.52 0.48
C VAL A 187 18.83 -10.38 1.12
N GLU A 188 18.84 -9.19 0.53
CA GLU A 188 19.48 -8.00 1.09
C GLU A 188 18.85 -7.55 2.42
N MET A 189 17.59 -7.94 2.68
CA MET A 189 16.87 -7.62 3.92
C MET A 189 17.16 -8.61 5.07
N LEU A 190 17.84 -9.73 4.83
CA LEU A 190 18.25 -10.71 5.84
C LEU A 190 19.57 -10.34 6.51
#